data_d61b5207d23be9e50f219895ab53d53a
#
_entry.id   d61b5207d23be9e50f219895ab53d53a
#
_cell.length_a   1.000
_cell.length_b   1.000
_cell.length_c   1.000
_cell.angle_alpha   90.00
_cell.angle_beta   90.00
_cell.angle_gamma   90.00
#
_symmetry.space_group_name_H-M   'P 1'
#
loop_
_entity.id
_entity.type
_entity.pdbx_description
1 polymer ?
#
loop_
_entity_poly.entity_id
_entity_poly.type
_entity_poly.pdbx_seq_one_letter_code
_entity_poly.pdbx_strand_id
1 'polypeptide(L)'
;LILIELEKWEYEWASHVGIRRFTENWEKQDAAHYKREYMEDDRSAQVAAAIGELAVARVTNQYWGGHVWAGNRHQENRNRADVGYNIEVRRVRTSNNAAVRRRQLGKGLVLFVVRPVRTVEMLGWLDHDEAWELGKPSGYDEDNTRVIAANHLHCVTTWKANDKEKRISD
;
A
#
# COMPACT_ATOMS: atom_id res chain seq x y z
N LEU A 1 -10.54 -5.83 12.64
CA LEU A 1 -10.26 -6.58 11.41
C LEU A 1 -11.52 -6.64 10.56
N ILE A 2 -11.42 -6.26 9.29
CA ILE A 2 -12.48 -6.40 8.29
C ILE A 2 -11.94 -7.26 7.17
N LEU A 3 -12.77 -8.17 6.66
CA LEU A 3 -12.48 -9.02 5.51
C LEU A 3 -13.20 -8.46 4.28
N ILE A 4 -12.48 -8.27 3.18
CA ILE A 4 -13.01 -7.79 1.91
C ILE A 4 -12.88 -8.89 0.88
N GLU A 5 -14.01 -9.37 0.39
CA GLU A 5 -14.07 -10.22 -0.79
C GLU A 5 -14.18 -9.35 -2.03
N LEU A 6 -13.20 -9.46 -2.93
CA LEU A 6 -13.27 -8.85 -4.24
C LEU A 6 -14.10 -9.73 -5.17
N GLU A 7 -14.85 -9.10 -6.05
CA GLU A 7 -15.50 -9.79 -7.16
C GLU A 7 -14.42 -10.41 -8.08
N LYS A 8 -14.79 -11.48 -8.78
CA LYS A 8 -13.83 -12.17 -9.66
C LYS A 8 -13.15 -11.23 -10.65
N TRP A 9 -13.92 -10.33 -11.28
CA TRP A 9 -13.39 -9.36 -12.26
C TRP A 9 -12.48 -8.31 -11.61
N GLU A 10 -12.76 -7.90 -10.36
CA GLU A 10 -11.91 -6.98 -9.60
C GLU A 10 -10.56 -7.64 -9.31
N TYR A 11 -10.58 -8.88 -8.87
CA TYR A 11 -9.38 -9.67 -8.60
C TYR A 11 -8.54 -9.88 -9.87
N GLU A 12 -9.19 -10.21 -11.00
CA GLU A 12 -8.53 -10.36 -12.29
C GLU A 12 -7.89 -9.04 -12.73
N TRP A 13 -8.63 -7.92 -12.65
CA TRP A 13 -8.12 -6.61 -13.00
C TRP A 13 -6.91 -6.21 -12.16
N ALA A 14 -6.99 -6.29 -10.83
CA ALA A 14 -5.87 -5.98 -9.96
C ALA A 14 -4.65 -6.87 -10.23
N SER A 15 -4.88 -8.17 -10.51
CA SER A 15 -3.81 -9.11 -10.86
C SER A 15 -3.10 -8.70 -12.15
N HIS A 16 -3.83 -8.28 -13.18
CA HIS A 16 -3.26 -7.76 -14.41
C HIS A 16 -2.41 -6.51 -14.19
N VAL A 17 -2.86 -5.58 -13.35
CA VAL A 17 -2.08 -4.39 -12.98
C VAL A 17 -0.78 -4.81 -12.30
N GLY A 18 -0.83 -5.74 -11.35
CA GLY A 18 0.35 -6.26 -10.65
C GLY A 18 1.35 -6.92 -11.60
N ILE A 19 0.87 -7.74 -12.54
CA ILE A 19 1.71 -8.37 -13.57
C ILE A 19 2.36 -7.30 -14.47
N ARG A 20 1.61 -6.28 -14.89
CA ARG A 20 2.16 -5.17 -15.68
C ARG A 20 3.23 -4.40 -14.92
N ARG A 21 3.05 -4.12 -13.63
CA ARG A 21 4.07 -3.50 -12.78
C ARG A 21 5.34 -4.34 -12.72
N PHE A 22 5.20 -5.66 -12.61
CA PHE A 22 6.33 -6.58 -12.62
C PHE A 22 7.07 -6.53 -13.95
N THR A 23 6.38 -6.59 -15.10
CA THR A 23 7.02 -6.56 -16.42
C THR A 23 7.65 -5.22 -16.75
N GLU A 24 7.07 -4.10 -16.37
CA GLU A 24 7.66 -2.76 -16.57
C GLU A 24 8.95 -2.55 -15.73
N ASN A 25 9.12 -3.32 -14.68
CA ASN A 25 10.32 -3.28 -13.83
C ASN A 25 11.23 -4.48 -14.04
N TRP A 26 11.10 -5.19 -15.17
CA TRP A 26 11.82 -6.42 -15.45
C TRP A 26 13.34 -6.31 -15.24
N GLU A 27 13.96 -5.26 -15.76
CA GLU A 27 15.41 -5.02 -15.67
C GLU A 27 15.87 -4.63 -14.26
N LYS A 28 14.94 -4.29 -13.35
CA LYS A 28 15.27 -3.88 -11.97
C LYS A 28 15.09 -5.00 -10.95
N GLN A 29 14.74 -6.20 -11.38
CA GLN A 29 14.43 -7.31 -10.49
C GLN A 29 15.64 -7.81 -9.71
N ASP A 30 16.85 -7.58 -10.24
CA ASP A 30 18.11 -7.91 -9.56
C ASP A 30 18.49 -6.92 -8.43
N ALA A 31 17.81 -5.78 -8.35
CA ALA A 31 17.98 -4.89 -7.22
C ALA A 31 17.38 -5.55 -5.97
N ALA A 32 18.24 -6.00 -5.07
CA ALA A 32 17.86 -6.60 -3.79
C ALA A 32 16.78 -5.79 -3.08
N HIS A 33 15.54 -6.15 -3.29
CA HIS A 33 14.40 -5.55 -2.62
C HIS A 33 14.31 -6.09 -1.20
N TYR A 34 15.20 -5.62 -0.31
CA TYR A 34 15.13 -5.86 1.12
C TYR A 34 15.03 -7.34 1.51
N LYS A 35 15.85 -8.22 0.88
CA LYS A 35 15.88 -9.66 1.15
C LYS A 35 14.54 -10.39 0.89
N ARG A 36 13.68 -9.86 0.03
CA ARG A 36 12.41 -10.51 -0.35
C ARG A 36 12.60 -11.83 -1.10
N GLU A 37 13.72 -12.00 -1.77
CA GLU A 37 14.06 -13.17 -2.58
C GLU A 37 13.82 -14.51 -1.88
N TYR A 38 14.04 -14.54 -0.58
CA TYR A 38 13.84 -15.76 0.23
C TYR A 38 12.39 -16.01 0.66
N MET A 39 11.50 -15.06 0.44
CA MET A 39 10.18 -15.07 1.06
C MET A 39 9.03 -14.96 0.07
N GLU A 40 9.23 -14.32 -1.05
CA GLU A 40 8.20 -14.08 -2.06
C GLU A 40 8.85 -13.57 -3.35
N ASP A 41 8.42 -14.08 -4.51
CA ASP A 41 8.86 -13.54 -5.80
C ASP A 41 8.23 -12.16 -6.08
N ASP A 42 8.92 -11.34 -6.89
CA ASP A 42 8.50 -9.98 -7.17
C ASP A 42 7.15 -9.89 -7.90
N ARG A 43 6.84 -10.86 -8.75
CA ARG A 43 5.54 -10.91 -9.45
C ARG A 43 4.40 -11.07 -8.46
N SER A 44 4.50 -12.05 -7.55
CA SER A 44 3.50 -12.27 -6.51
C SER A 44 3.37 -11.05 -5.59
N ALA A 45 4.49 -10.39 -5.27
CA ALA A 45 4.50 -9.17 -4.48
C ALA A 45 3.74 -8.04 -5.15
N GLN A 46 3.94 -7.80 -6.45
CA GLN A 46 3.26 -6.75 -7.21
C GLN A 46 1.76 -7.04 -7.38
N VAL A 47 1.40 -8.30 -7.63
CA VAL A 47 -0.01 -8.73 -7.72
C VAL A 47 -0.72 -8.50 -6.38
N ALA A 48 -0.12 -8.96 -5.29
CA ALA A 48 -0.71 -8.80 -3.96
C ALA A 48 -0.82 -7.31 -3.54
N ALA A 49 0.14 -6.46 -3.92
CA ALA A 49 0.05 -5.02 -3.68
C ALA A 49 -1.14 -4.41 -4.41
N ALA A 50 -1.31 -4.68 -5.70
CA ALA A 50 -2.42 -4.16 -6.50
C ALA A 50 -3.79 -4.63 -5.99
N ILE A 51 -3.91 -5.88 -5.55
CA ILE A 51 -5.12 -6.41 -4.92
C ILE A 51 -5.44 -5.66 -3.62
N GLY A 52 -4.43 -5.41 -2.80
CA GLY A 52 -4.58 -4.65 -1.55
C GLY A 52 -5.02 -3.21 -1.80
N GLU A 53 -4.44 -2.54 -2.79
CA GLU A 53 -4.81 -1.17 -3.17
C GLU A 53 -6.28 -1.09 -3.63
N LEU A 54 -6.71 -2.02 -4.50
CA LEU A 54 -8.10 -2.05 -4.98
C LEU A 54 -9.09 -2.29 -3.83
N ALA A 55 -8.77 -3.19 -2.90
CA ALA A 55 -9.60 -3.43 -1.73
C ALA A 55 -9.73 -2.19 -0.84
N VAL A 56 -8.64 -1.43 -0.63
CA VAL A 56 -8.66 -0.16 0.10
C VAL A 56 -9.52 0.86 -0.63
N ALA A 57 -9.36 1.00 -1.94
CA ALA A 57 -10.16 1.91 -2.76
C ALA A 57 -11.66 1.64 -2.62
N ARG A 58 -12.05 0.37 -2.66
CA ARG A 58 -13.43 -0.07 -2.49
C ARG A 58 -13.99 0.30 -1.11
N VAL A 59 -13.23 0.03 -0.04
CA VAL A 59 -13.67 0.30 1.34
C VAL A 59 -13.76 1.79 1.62
N THR A 60 -12.82 2.56 1.08
CA THR A 60 -12.77 4.02 1.30
C THR A 60 -13.65 4.80 0.33
N ASN A 61 -14.24 4.13 -0.67
CA ASN A 61 -14.97 4.74 -1.78
C ASN A 61 -14.12 5.79 -2.52
N GLN A 62 -12.81 5.49 -2.70
CA GLN A 62 -11.86 6.34 -3.37
C GLN A 62 -11.46 5.74 -4.72
N TYR A 63 -11.00 6.60 -5.62
CA TYR A 63 -10.55 6.16 -6.95
C TYR A 63 -9.24 5.37 -6.86
N TRP A 64 -9.17 4.24 -7.55
CA TRP A 64 -7.94 3.50 -7.79
C TRP A 64 -7.54 3.58 -9.27
N GLY A 65 -6.39 4.19 -9.52
CA GLY A 65 -5.92 4.37 -10.88
C GLY A 65 -5.28 3.14 -11.51
N GLY A 66 -4.96 2.12 -10.73
CA GLY A 66 -4.24 0.94 -11.22
C GLY A 66 -2.93 1.32 -11.90
N HIS A 67 -2.17 2.25 -11.32
CA HIS A 67 -1.01 2.84 -11.96
C HIS A 67 0.08 1.83 -12.29
N VAL A 68 0.56 1.88 -13.52
CA VAL A 68 1.73 1.15 -14.00
C VAL A 68 2.72 2.17 -14.56
N TRP A 69 3.87 2.30 -13.90
CA TRP A 69 4.89 3.25 -14.30
C TRP A 69 6.02 2.57 -15.04
N ALA A 70 6.36 3.07 -16.21
CA ALA A 70 7.59 2.70 -16.88
C ALA A 70 8.80 3.00 -15.98
N GLY A 71 9.81 2.15 -16.03
CA GLY A 71 10.94 2.16 -15.09
C GLY A 71 11.64 3.49 -14.90
N ASN A 72 11.68 4.36 -15.92
CA ASN A 72 12.24 5.70 -15.87
C ASN A 72 11.35 6.74 -15.18
N ARG A 73 10.03 6.52 -15.14
CA ARG A 73 9.06 7.43 -14.50
C ARG A 73 8.75 7.09 -13.06
N HIS A 74 9.30 6.02 -12.54
CA HIS A 74 9.04 5.58 -11.17
C HIS A 74 9.47 6.63 -10.12
N GLN A 75 10.54 7.37 -10.38
CA GLN A 75 11.01 8.41 -9.45
C GLN A 75 10.07 9.63 -9.43
N GLU A 76 9.55 10.06 -10.57
CA GLU A 76 8.63 11.20 -10.69
C GLU A 76 7.30 10.93 -9.97
N ASN A 77 6.88 9.67 -9.92
CA ASN A 77 5.61 9.25 -9.35
C ASN A 77 5.72 8.66 -7.92
N ARG A 78 6.89 8.66 -7.31
CA ARG A 78 7.12 8.16 -5.93
C ARG A 78 6.28 8.81 -4.85
N ASN A 79 5.75 9.98 -5.14
CA ASN A 79 4.98 10.79 -4.21
C ASN A 79 3.46 10.70 -4.46
N ARG A 80 3.03 9.92 -5.46
CA ARG A 80 1.61 9.69 -5.69
C ARG A 80 1.08 8.70 -4.68
N ALA A 81 -0.11 8.99 -4.20
CA ALA A 81 -0.87 8.07 -3.37
C ALA A 81 -1.25 6.81 -4.17
N ASP A 82 -1.35 5.68 -3.50
CA ASP A 82 -1.78 4.42 -4.10
C ASP A 82 -3.28 4.46 -4.42
N VAL A 83 -4.07 5.11 -3.58
CA VAL A 83 -5.53 5.22 -3.70
C VAL A 83 -5.97 6.65 -3.40
N GLY A 84 -6.92 7.15 -4.18
CA GLY A 84 -7.37 8.53 -4.08
C GLY A 84 -6.20 9.50 -4.28
N TYR A 85 -6.14 10.55 -3.48
CA TYR A 85 -5.05 11.52 -3.56
C TYR A 85 -4.08 11.46 -2.36
N ASN A 86 -4.44 10.80 -1.27
CA ASN A 86 -3.63 10.79 -0.04
C ASN A 86 -3.56 9.45 0.69
N ILE A 87 -4.04 8.35 0.12
CA ILE A 87 -3.98 7.04 0.78
C ILE A 87 -2.79 6.25 0.26
N GLU A 88 -1.92 5.87 1.18
CA GLU A 88 -0.81 4.96 0.98
C GLU A 88 -1.17 3.59 1.53
N VAL A 89 -0.99 2.55 0.73
CA VAL A 89 -1.33 1.18 1.12
C VAL A 89 -0.07 0.39 1.44
N ARG A 90 -0.03 -0.21 2.61
CA ARG A 90 1.04 -1.11 3.02
C ARG A 90 0.54 -2.52 3.17
N ARG A 91 1.11 -3.37 2.38
CA ARG A 91 0.88 -4.79 2.45
C ARG A 91 1.77 -5.44 3.51
N VAL A 92 1.18 -6.26 4.34
CA VAL A 92 1.89 -7.19 5.23
C VAL A 92 1.61 -8.63 4.80
N ARG A 93 2.49 -9.56 5.19
CA ARG A 93 2.31 -10.99 4.89
C ARG A 93 1.94 -11.76 6.14
N THR A 94 2.93 -12.24 6.86
CA THR A 94 2.77 -13.03 8.09
C THR A 94 2.85 -12.19 9.36
N SER A 95 3.70 -11.16 9.36
CA SER A 95 3.76 -10.21 10.47
C SER A 95 2.62 -9.20 10.38
N ASN A 96 2.25 -8.63 11.54
CA ASN A 96 1.31 -7.51 11.60
C ASN A 96 2.03 -6.16 11.66
N ASN A 97 3.28 -6.10 11.18
CA ASN A 97 4.10 -4.90 11.21
C ASN A 97 4.21 -4.32 9.80
N ALA A 98 3.80 -3.09 9.63
CA ALA A 98 3.85 -2.38 8.35
C ALA A 98 5.03 -1.42 8.31
N ALA A 99 5.68 -1.32 7.13
CA ALA A 99 6.77 -0.38 6.92
C ALA A 99 6.24 1.04 6.68
N VAL A 100 6.80 2.01 7.40
CA VAL A 100 6.55 3.44 7.24
C VAL A 100 7.81 4.10 6.70
N ARG A 101 7.70 4.95 5.68
CA ARG A 101 8.85 5.51 4.98
C ARG A 101 9.04 6.99 5.29
N ARG A 102 10.26 7.37 5.70
CA ARG A 102 10.64 8.77 5.99
C ARG A 102 10.35 9.73 4.85
N ARG A 103 10.57 9.31 3.60
CA ARG A 103 10.34 10.13 2.40
C ARG A 103 8.88 10.57 2.20
N GLN A 104 7.95 9.98 2.92
CA GLN A 104 6.52 10.24 2.83
C GLN A 104 6.01 11.17 3.95
N LEU A 105 6.89 11.57 4.87
CA LEU A 105 6.55 12.51 5.95
C LEU A 105 6.14 13.89 5.42
N GLY A 106 5.22 14.53 6.11
CA GLY A 106 4.75 15.88 5.79
C GLY A 106 3.91 15.99 4.53
N LYS A 107 3.47 14.86 3.93
CA LYS A 107 2.69 14.84 2.69
C LYS A 107 1.18 14.71 2.91
N GLY A 108 0.74 14.67 4.16
CA GLY A 108 -0.67 14.48 4.51
C GLY A 108 -1.23 13.13 4.08
N LEU A 109 -0.37 12.09 4.02
CA LEU A 109 -0.78 10.75 3.64
C LEU A 109 -1.43 10.02 4.81
N VAL A 110 -2.37 9.16 4.48
CA VAL A 110 -2.98 8.22 5.41
C VAL A 110 -2.54 6.81 5.05
N LEU A 111 -2.03 6.09 6.02
CA LEU A 111 -1.57 4.73 5.89
C LEU A 111 -2.73 3.75 6.09
N PHE A 112 -2.99 2.90 5.11
CA PHE A 112 -3.82 1.71 5.27
C PHE A 112 -2.95 0.46 5.26
N VAL A 113 -3.19 -0.43 6.21
CA VAL A 113 -2.44 -1.70 6.33
C VAL A 113 -3.35 -2.86 6.01
N VAL A 114 -2.92 -3.68 5.05
CA VAL A 114 -3.71 -4.80 4.52
C VAL A 114 -2.89 -6.07 4.43
N ARG A 115 -3.57 -7.22 4.52
CA ARG A 115 -3.01 -8.51 4.18
C ARG A 115 -3.82 -9.12 3.04
N PRO A 116 -3.36 -8.98 1.79
CA PRO A 116 -4.02 -9.54 0.63
C PRO A 116 -3.69 -11.03 0.53
N VAL A 117 -4.66 -11.82 0.89
CA VAL A 117 -4.78 -13.23 0.59
C VAL A 117 -5.96 -13.38 -0.38
N ARG A 118 -6.58 -14.53 -0.52
CA ARG A 118 -7.79 -14.67 -1.36
C ARG A 118 -8.88 -13.67 -0.97
N THR A 119 -9.05 -13.45 0.34
CA THR A 119 -9.84 -12.36 0.92
C THR A 119 -8.87 -11.34 1.50
N VAL A 120 -9.08 -10.05 1.27
CA VAL A 120 -8.17 -9.01 1.79
C VAL A 120 -8.54 -8.69 3.23
N GLU A 121 -7.62 -8.93 4.14
CA GLU A 121 -7.75 -8.53 5.53
C GLU A 121 -7.34 -7.06 5.68
N MET A 122 -8.28 -6.22 6.09
CA MET A 122 -8.01 -4.82 6.42
C MET A 122 -7.61 -4.73 7.90
N LEU A 123 -6.33 -4.52 8.18
CA LEU A 123 -5.82 -4.47 9.55
C LEU A 123 -6.16 -3.15 10.24
N GLY A 124 -6.14 -2.05 9.50
CA GLY A 124 -6.50 -0.73 10.03
C GLY A 124 -5.88 0.40 9.23
N TRP A 125 -6.00 1.61 9.77
CA TRP A 125 -5.45 2.83 9.19
C TRP A 125 -4.84 3.73 10.27
N LEU A 126 -3.93 4.63 9.86
CA LEU A 126 -3.33 5.63 10.74
C LEU A 126 -2.82 6.80 9.88
N ASP A 127 -2.75 8.01 10.44
CA ASP A 127 -2.01 9.09 9.81
C ASP A 127 -0.55 8.67 9.61
N HIS A 128 0.04 9.00 8.46
CA HIS A 128 1.39 8.52 8.12
C HIS A 128 2.47 9.12 9.04
N ASP A 129 2.32 10.41 9.40
CA ASP A 129 3.28 11.07 10.25
C ASP A 129 3.17 10.53 11.70
N GLU A 130 1.94 10.28 12.17
CA GLU A 130 1.69 9.60 13.44
C GLU A 130 2.27 8.17 13.45
N ALA A 131 2.08 7.42 12.34
CA ALA A 131 2.65 6.09 12.20
C ALA A 131 4.19 6.09 12.24
N TRP A 132 4.82 7.15 11.75
CA TRP A 132 6.26 7.33 11.86
C TRP A 132 6.68 7.57 13.31
N GLU A 133 6.00 8.44 14.04
CA GLU A 133 6.33 8.75 15.44
C GLU A 133 6.17 7.54 16.36
N LEU A 134 5.11 6.77 16.18
CA LEU A 134 4.84 5.55 16.95
C LEU A 134 5.68 4.35 16.51
N GLY A 135 6.22 4.39 15.30
CA GLY A 135 6.98 3.28 14.70
C GLY A 135 8.35 3.08 15.33
N LYS A 136 8.80 1.83 15.34
CA LYS A 136 10.14 1.43 15.78
C LYS A 136 11.09 1.33 14.58
N PRO A 137 12.41 1.53 14.77
CA PRO A 137 13.40 1.27 13.73
C PRO A 137 13.23 -0.10 13.07
N SER A 138 13.41 -0.16 11.76
CA SER A 138 13.13 -1.39 10.97
C SER A 138 14.16 -2.50 11.15
N GLY A 139 15.35 -2.17 11.63
CA GLY A 139 16.48 -3.09 11.75
C GLY A 139 17.25 -3.34 10.43
N TYR A 140 16.81 -2.75 9.30
CA TYR A 140 17.48 -2.91 8.01
C TYR A 140 17.71 -1.60 7.25
N ASP A 141 16.96 -0.53 7.55
CA ASP A 141 17.10 0.81 6.98
C ASP A 141 16.56 1.82 8.00
N GLU A 142 17.25 1.91 9.12
CA GLU A 142 16.75 2.59 10.32
C GLU A 142 16.53 4.08 10.13
N ASP A 143 17.35 4.73 9.30
CA ASP A 143 17.24 6.17 9.03
C ASP A 143 16.02 6.52 8.17
N ASN A 144 15.55 5.59 7.33
CA ASN A 144 14.52 5.83 6.32
C ASN A 144 13.27 4.99 6.49
N THR A 145 13.31 3.98 7.37
CA THR A 145 12.19 3.06 7.56
C THR A 145 11.96 2.74 9.02
N ARG A 146 10.72 2.94 9.45
CA ARG A 146 10.21 2.42 10.71
C ARG A 146 9.16 1.36 10.45
N VAL A 147 8.82 0.59 11.47
CA VAL A 147 7.73 -0.40 11.42
C VAL A 147 6.71 -0.08 12.49
N ILE A 148 5.44 -0.06 12.09
CA ILE A 148 4.30 0.13 12.97
C ILE A 148 3.55 -1.19 13.15
N ALA A 149 3.25 -1.56 14.38
CA ALA A 149 2.48 -2.75 14.68
C ALA A 149 0.97 -2.48 14.56
N ALA A 150 0.21 -3.51 14.16
CA ALA A 150 -1.23 -3.37 13.89
C ALA A 150 -2.07 -2.94 15.11
N ASN A 151 -1.59 -3.16 16.33
CA ASN A 151 -2.27 -2.72 17.55
C ASN A 151 -2.32 -1.20 17.74
N HIS A 152 -1.53 -0.44 16.96
CA HIS A 152 -1.58 1.03 16.93
C HIS A 152 -2.56 1.57 15.89
N LEU A 153 -3.08 0.73 15.00
CA LEU A 153 -3.96 1.15 13.93
C LEU A 153 -5.39 1.38 14.41
N HIS A 154 -6.02 2.41 13.87
CA HIS A 154 -7.44 2.64 14.05
C HIS A 154 -8.27 1.59 13.27
N CYS A 155 -9.47 1.29 13.79
CA CYS A 155 -10.40 0.41 13.07
C CYS A 155 -10.82 1.04 11.74
N VAL A 156 -10.86 0.25 10.67
CA VAL A 156 -11.25 0.71 9.33
C VAL A 156 -12.63 1.37 9.31
N THR A 157 -13.56 0.92 10.14
CA THR A 157 -14.92 1.51 10.25
C THR A 157 -14.92 2.94 10.77
N THR A 158 -13.84 3.40 11.39
CA THR A 158 -13.71 4.79 11.86
C THR A 158 -13.17 5.73 10.79
N TRP A 159 -12.78 5.20 9.64
CA TRP A 159 -12.31 6.01 8.52
C TRP A 159 -13.43 6.94 8.01
N LYS A 160 -13.09 8.20 7.85
CA LYS A 160 -13.93 9.19 7.18
C LYS A 160 -13.06 9.97 6.21
N ALA A 161 -13.48 10.04 4.95
CA ALA A 161 -12.82 10.91 3.99
C ALA A 161 -12.89 12.36 4.48
N ASN A 162 -11.78 13.08 4.40
CA ASN A 162 -11.76 14.51 4.75
C ASN A 162 -12.63 15.30 3.77
N ASP A 163 -13.33 16.36 4.25
CA ASP A 163 -14.21 17.19 3.41
C ASP A 163 -13.50 17.88 2.23
N LYS A 164 -12.17 17.96 2.25
CA LYS A 164 -11.36 18.41 1.10
C LYS A 164 -11.42 17.46 -0.10
N GLU A 165 -11.71 16.19 0.12
CA GLU A 165 -11.83 15.17 -0.91
C GLU A 165 -13.11 15.27 -1.72
N LYS A 166 -14.18 15.80 -1.11
CA LYS A 166 -15.49 15.95 -1.76
C LYS A 166 -15.53 17.05 -2.82
N ARG A 167 -14.58 17.99 -2.81
CA ARG A 167 -14.55 19.14 -3.74
C ARG A 167 -13.87 18.89 -5.08
N ILE A 168 -13.28 17.71 -5.28
CA ILE A 168 -12.56 17.36 -6.52
C ILE A 168 -13.40 16.41 -7.40
N SER A 169 -14.54 15.94 -6.89
CA SER A 169 -15.47 15.03 -7.61
C SER A 169 -16.71 15.73 -8.19
N ASP A 170 -16.82 17.05 -8.08
CA ASP A 170 -17.80 17.91 -8.72
C ASP A 170 -17.11 18.73 -9.86
#